data_efa7461b7a814843225aa6ead90136e4
#
_entry.id   efa7461b7a814843225aa6ead90136e4
#
_cell.length_a   1.000
_cell.length_b   1.000
_cell.length_c   1.000
_cell.angle_alpha   90.00
_cell.angle_beta   90.00
_cell.angle_gamma   90.00
#
_symmetry.space_group_name_H-M   'P 1'
#
loop_
_entity.id
_entity.type
_entity.pdbx_description
1 polymer ?
#
loop_
_entity_poly.entity_id
_entity_poly.type
_entity_poly.pdbx_seq_one_letter_code
_entity_poly.pdbx_strand_id
1 'polypeptide(L)'
;LEMIDDRMLEADQELYQAKLLVEKHQYALSVNKSYRAVLAAAKGLLVTEGIDPATDAETFQEFDVRLATKGIVPTTYQNLGAQVGDLGSKDATAEAANEKMAFAKRFLGVCRAATEQMGKDLKLAQVKEEAVPTPAPAAVPAAPAPVAAAQAPVYDLRGVACPMNYVKTKLKLEMMDNGEQLEVWLDAGEPIRNVPMSLRNDGHKILAEGPLEPEAKHFKILVEKVEG
;
A
#
# COMPACT_ATOMS: atom_id res chain seq x y z
N LEU A 1 11.22 6.75 -19.32
CA LEU A 1 10.37 7.05 -18.16
C LEU A 1 9.05 6.27 -18.23
N GLU A 2 8.28 6.33 -19.32
CA GLU A 2 7.00 5.60 -19.45
C GLU A 2 7.11 4.12 -19.06
N MET A 3 8.12 3.40 -19.52
CA MET A 3 8.29 1.97 -19.18
C MET A 3 8.51 1.73 -17.67
N ILE A 4 9.15 2.65 -16.97
CA ILE A 4 9.36 2.55 -15.52
C ILE A 4 8.03 2.78 -14.80
N ASP A 5 7.31 3.82 -15.21
CA ASP A 5 6.00 4.16 -14.65
C ASP A 5 4.99 3.03 -14.88
N ASP A 6 4.99 2.42 -16.07
CA ASP A 6 4.13 1.27 -16.39
C ASP A 6 4.46 0.05 -15.50
N ARG A 7 5.73 -0.24 -15.26
CA ARG A 7 6.16 -1.35 -14.39
C ARG A 7 5.83 -1.09 -12.91
N MET A 8 5.97 0.15 -12.45
CA MET A 8 5.57 0.52 -11.09
C MET A 8 4.05 0.46 -10.92
N LEU A 9 3.29 0.87 -11.94
CA LEU A 9 1.84 0.75 -11.93
C LEU A 9 1.39 -0.73 -11.93
N GLU A 10 2.03 -1.58 -12.74
CA GLU A 10 1.79 -3.03 -12.73
C GLU A 10 2.05 -3.61 -11.33
N ALA A 11 3.15 -3.23 -10.69
CA ALA A 11 3.49 -3.67 -9.35
C ALA A 11 2.43 -3.27 -8.30
N ASP A 12 1.91 -2.05 -8.39
CA ASP A 12 0.82 -1.60 -7.50
C ASP A 12 -0.48 -2.38 -7.72
N GLN A 13 -0.82 -2.63 -8.98
CA GLN A 13 -2.03 -3.40 -9.30
C GLN A 13 -1.94 -4.83 -8.77
N GLU A 14 -0.79 -5.48 -8.92
CA GLU A 14 -0.55 -6.83 -8.40
C GLU A 14 -0.61 -6.84 -6.86
N LEU A 15 -0.03 -5.84 -6.20
CA LEU A 15 -0.08 -5.70 -4.74
C LEU A 15 -1.50 -5.43 -4.23
N TYR A 16 -2.26 -4.61 -4.94
CA TYR A 16 -3.66 -4.37 -4.62
C TYR A 16 -4.51 -5.64 -4.75
N GLN A 17 -4.29 -6.43 -5.83
CA GLN A 17 -4.95 -7.72 -5.99
C GLN A 17 -4.55 -8.70 -4.89
N ALA A 18 -3.28 -8.71 -4.47
CA ALA A 18 -2.83 -9.52 -3.35
C ALA A 18 -3.62 -9.23 -2.07
N LYS A 19 -3.84 -7.95 -1.77
CA LYS A 19 -4.65 -7.52 -0.62
C LYS A 19 -6.08 -8.04 -0.70
N LEU A 20 -6.74 -7.88 -1.84
CA LEU A 20 -8.12 -8.38 -2.04
C LEU A 20 -8.22 -9.90 -1.88
N LEU A 21 -7.17 -10.63 -2.28
CA LEU A 21 -7.12 -12.09 -2.15
C LEU A 21 -6.95 -12.55 -0.70
N VAL A 22 -6.22 -11.79 0.13
CA VAL A 22 -6.16 -12.04 1.58
C VAL A 22 -7.54 -11.90 2.21
N GLU A 23 -8.26 -10.84 1.87
CA GLU A 23 -9.63 -10.60 2.35
C GLU A 23 -10.60 -11.73 1.95
N LYS A 24 -10.36 -12.36 0.81
CA LYS A 24 -11.13 -13.52 0.31
C LYS A 24 -10.60 -14.88 0.80
N HIS A 25 -9.65 -14.90 1.73
CA HIS A 25 -8.99 -16.11 2.23
C HIS A 25 -8.29 -16.94 1.15
N GLN A 26 -7.91 -16.33 0.04
CA GLN A 26 -7.19 -16.96 -1.07
C GLN A 26 -5.68 -16.72 -0.95
N TYR A 27 -5.09 -17.24 0.10
CA TYR A 27 -3.73 -16.90 0.53
C TYR A 27 -2.65 -17.29 -0.49
N ALA A 28 -2.74 -18.48 -1.10
CA ALA A 28 -1.79 -18.91 -2.11
C ALA A 28 -1.76 -17.97 -3.34
N LEU A 29 -2.93 -17.50 -3.77
CA LEU A 29 -3.03 -16.53 -4.86
C LEU A 29 -2.50 -15.15 -4.44
N SER A 30 -2.73 -14.74 -3.20
CA SER A 30 -2.18 -13.50 -2.66
C SER A 30 -0.65 -13.52 -2.62
N VAL A 31 -0.04 -14.63 -2.19
CA VAL A 31 1.43 -14.81 -2.21
C VAL A 31 1.95 -14.70 -3.64
N ASN A 32 1.29 -15.33 -4.60
CA ASN A 32 1.67 -15.24 -6.02
C ASN A 32 1.60 -13.79 -6.54
N LYS A 33 0.54 -13.06 -6.19
CA LYS A 33 0.37 -11.65 -6.57
C LYS A 33 1.43 -10.75 -5.92
N SER A 34 1.76 -10.97 -4.66
CA SER A 34 2.84 -10.26 -3.97
C SER A 34 4.21 -10.49 -4.64
N TYR A 35 4.47 -11.72 -5.09
CA TYR A 35 5.67 -12.02 -5.86
C TYR A 35 5.71 -11.27 -7.18
N ARG A 36 4.61 -11.27 -7.94
CA ARG A 36 4.53 -10.56 -9.22
C ARG A 36 4.72 -9.06 -9.05
N ALA A 37 4.23 -8.48 -7.95
CA ALA A 37 4.48 -7.09 -7.61
C ALA A 37 5.98 -6.81 -7.42
N VAL A 38 6.70 -7.67 -6.69
CA VAL A 38 8.16 -7.55 -6.52
C VAL A 38 8.88 -7.69 -7.85
N LEU A 39 8.48 -8.66 -8.67
CA LEU A 39 9.08 -8.90 -9.98
C LEU A 39 8.92 -7.70 -10.92
N ALA A 40 7.70 -7.14 -11.00
CA ALA A 40 7.42 -5.96 -11.83
C ALA A 40 8.26 -4.75 -11.37
N ALA A 41 8.35 -4.49 -10.07
CA ALA A 41 9.15 -3.41 -9.52
C ALA A 41 10.65 -3.60 -9.80
N ALA A 42 11.18 -4.83 -9.65
CA ALA A 42 12.57 -5.13 -9.96
C ALA A 42 12.87 -4.90 -11.44
N LYS A 43 12.00 -5.34 -12.35
CA LYS A 43 12.10 -5.07 -13.80
C LYS A 43 12.07 -3.58 -14.09
N GLY A 44 11.19 -2.82 -13.40
CA GLY A 44 11.13 -1.36 -13.54
C GLY A 44 12.45 -0.66 -13.25
N LEU A 45 13.16 -1.08 -12.19
CA LEU A 45 14.50 -0.55 -11.90
C LEU A 45 15.56 -1.00 -12.91
N LEU A 46 15.49 -2.24 -13.40
CA LEU A 46 16.47 -2.75 -14.39
C LEU A 46 16.36 -2.05 -15.76
N VAL A 47 15.18 -1.55 -16.10
CA VAL A 47 15.01 -0.73 -17.32
C VAL A 47 15.90 0.52 -17.29
N THR A 48 16.16 1.10 -16.12
CA THR A 48 17.09 2.25 -15.98
C THR A 48 18.53 1.90 -16.32
N GLU A 49 18.91 0.63 -16.16
CA GLU A 49 20.22 0.09 -16.55
C GLU A 49 20.23 -0.44 -18.01
N GLY A 50 19.12 -0.25 -18.75
CA GLY A 50 18.99 -0.69 -20.13
C GLY A 50 18.78 -2.20 -20.30
N ILE A 51 18.25 -2.88 -19.27
CA ILE A 51 18.05 -4.33 -19.22
C ILE A 51 16.57 -4.66 -19.09
N ASP A 52 16.11 -5.56 -19.94
CA ASP A 52 14.77 -6.15 -19.88
C ASP A 52 14.90 -7.68 -19.84
N PRO A 53 14.97 -8.27 -18.63
CA PRO A 53 15.17 -9.70 -18.46
C PRO A 53 13.98 -10.52 -18.96
N ALA A 54 14.27 -11.63 -19.64
CA ALA A 54 13.23 -12.50 -20.19
C ALA A 54 12.60 -13.43 -19.13
N THR A 55 13.34 -13.78 -18.08
CA THR A 55 12.89 -14.71 -17.04
C THR A 55 12.94 -14.10 -15.64
N ASP A 56 12.18 -14.66 -14.73
CA ASP A 56 12.12 -14.23 -13.33
C ASP A 56 13.48 -14.43 -12.64
N ALA A 57 14.12 -15.58 -12.89
CA ALA A 57 15.44 -15.89 -12.33
C ALA A 57 16.52 -14.90 -12.80
N GLU A 58 16.52 -14.56 -14.08
CA GLU A 58 17.40 -13.55 -14.65
C GLU A 58 17.12 -12.17 -14.04
N THR A 59 15.85 -11.82 -13.84
CA THR A 59 15.46 -10.56 -13.21
C THR A 59 16.09 -10.42 -11.83
N PHE A 60 15.97 -11.42 -10.99
CA PHE A 60 16.53 -11.37 -9.64
C PHE A 60 18.06 -11.40 -9.63
N GLN A 61 18.67 -12.16 -10.53
CA GLN A 61 20.12 -12.19 -10.66
C GLN A 61 20.70 -10.84 -11.11
N GLU A 62 20.12 -10.24 -12.15
CA GLU A 62 20.55 -8.93 -12.65
C GLU A 62 20.27 -7.82 -11.62
N PHE A 63 19.16 -7.91 -10.90
CA PHE A 63 18.85 -7.01 -9.79
C PHE A 63 19.92 -7.06 -8.71
N ASP A 64 20.30 -8.24 -8.25
CA ASP A 64 21.32 -8.41 -7.22
C ASP A 64 22.67 -7.88 -7.64
N VAL A 65 23.10 -8.19 -8.88
CA VAL A 65 24.42 -7.78 -9.40
C VAL A 65 24.50 -6.27 -9.66
N ARG A 66 23.44 -5.68 -10.19
CA ARG A 66 23.49 -4.29 -10.68
C ARG A 66 22.99 -3.28 -9.66
N LEU A 67 22.03 -3.64 -8.85
CA LEU A 67 21.36 -2.69 -7.95
C LEU A 67 21.73 -2.94 -6.49
N ALA A 68 21.56 -4.16 -5.99
CA ALA A 68 21.83 -4.46 -4.60
C ALA A 68 23.33 -4.45 -4.27
N THR A 69 24.19 -5.08 -5.10
CA THR A 69 25.64 -5.11 -4.87
C THR A 69 26.27 -3.71 -5.04
N LYS A 70 25.73 -2.87 -5.92
CA LYS A 70 26.20 -1.49 -6.11
C LYS A 70 25.69 -0.53 -5.03
N GLY A 71 24.84 -0.99 -4.10
CA GLY A 71 24.28 -0.18 -3.04
C GLY A 71 23.26 0.87 -3.51
N ILE A 72 22.66 0.68 -4.70
CA ILE A 72 21.57 1.51 -5.21
C ILE A 72 20.30 1.26 -4.38
N VAL A 73 20.06 0.00 -4.05
CA VAL A 73 19.02 -0.42 -3.10
C VAL A 73 19.68 -0.95 -1.83
N PRO A 74 18.99 -0.91 -0.68
CA PRO A 74 19.51 -1.44 0.58
C PRO A 74 19.96 -2.90 0.47
N THR A 75 21.04 -3.24 1.14
CA THR A 75 21.61 -4.60 1.15
C THR A 75 20.65 -5.66 1.72
N THR A 76 19.65 -5.23 2.46
CA THR A 76 18.52 -6.06 2.93
C THR A 76 17.80 -6.80 1.79
N TYR A 77 17.85 -6.26 0.57
CA TYR A 77 17.24 -6.85 -0.63
C TYR A 77 18.21 -7.66 -1.50
N GLN A 78 19.40 -7.98 -1.00
CA GLN A 78 20.30 -8.95 -1.65
C GLN A 78 19.69 -10.35 -1.60
N ASN A 79 19.93 -11.13 -2.66
CA ASN A 79 19.29 -12.44 -2.89
C ASN A 79 17.75 -12.36 -2.90
N LEU A 80 17.25 -11.34 -3.60
CA LEU A 80 15.82 -11.03 -3.67
C LEU A 80 14.97 -12.24 -4.03
N GLY A 81 15.41 -13.06 -4.99
CA GLY A 81 14.71 -14.28 -5.40
C GLY A 81 14.50 -15.28 -4.26
N ALA A 82 15.50 -15.45 -3.39
CA ALA A 82 15.37 -16.32 -2.23
C ALA A 82 14.43 -15.74 -1.15
N GLN A 83 14.46 -14.42 -0.96
CA GLN A 83 13.60 -13.75 0.03
C GLN A 83 12.12 -13.77 -0.37
N VAL A 84 11.83 -13.64 -1.65
CA VAL A 84 10.45 -13.68 -2.13
C VAL A 84 9.86 -15.09 -2.02
N GLY A 85 10.73 -16.09 -2.00
CA GLY A 85 10.42 -17.47 -1.67
C GLY A 85 9.68 -18.23 -2.76
N ASP A 86 9.45 -19.50 -2.46
CA ASP A 86 8.83 -20.44 -3.38
C ASP A 86 7.36 -20.10 -3.64
N LEU A 87 7.04 -19.85 -4.91
CA LEU A 87 5.69 -19.59 -5.41
C LEU A 87 4.73 -20.78 -5.27
N GLY A 88 5.27 -21.93 -4.92
CA GLY A 88 4.59 -23.22 -5.02
C GLY A 88 3.94 -23.72 -3.74
N SER A 89 4.00 -23.00 -2.64
CA SER A 89 3.40 -23.48 -1.39
C SER A 89 1.87 -23.48 -1.51
N LYS A 90 1.32 -24.67 -1.72
CA LYS A 90 -0.13 -24.91 -1.70
C LYS A 90 -0.74 -24.66 -0.31
N ASP A 91 0.11 -24.60 0.71
CA ASP A 91 -0.26 -24.42 2.11
C ASP A 91 0.02 -22.99 2.61
N ALA A 92 -0.22 -21.99 1.77
CA ALA A 92 -0.06 -20.60 2.17
C ALA A 92 -1.07 -20.23 3.27
N THR A 93 -0.55 -19.85 4.42
CA THR A 93 -1.34 -19.36 5.56
C THR A 93 -1.65 -17.87 5.43
N ALA A 94 -2.61 -17.37 6.20
CA ALA A 94 -2.91 -15.95 6.29
C ALA A 94 -1.67 -15.13 6.72
N GLU A 95 -0.88 -15.67 7.63
CA GLU A 95 0.36 -15.05 8.11
C GLU A 95 1.39 -14.91 7.00
N ALA A 96 1.65 -16.00 6.26
CA ALA A 96 2.59 -15.99 5.13
C ALA A 96 2.15 -15.02 4.02
N ALA A 97 0.85 -14.97 3.71
CA ALA A 97 0.31 -14.04 2.72
C ALA A 97 0.49 -12.58 3.15
N ASN A 98 0.21 -12.25 4.41
CA ASN A 98 0.41 -10.92 4.95
C ASN A 98 1.89 -10.52 5.02
N GLU A 99 2.77 -11.44 5.41
CA GLU A 99 4.22 -11.22 5.44
C GLU A 99 4.77 -10.91 4.05
N LYS A 100 4.42 -11.72 3.04
CA LYS A 100 4.86 -11.52 1.64
C LYS A 100 4.30 -10.23 1.06
N MET A 101 3.05 -9.89 1.35
CA MET A 101 2.45 -8.64 0.93
C MET A 101 3.13 -7.43 1.60
N ALA A 102 3.44 -7.51 2.89
CA ALA A 102 4.17 -6.45 3.61
C ALA A 102 5.59 -6.28 3.06
N PHE A 103 6.27 -7.38 2.72
CA PHE A 103 7.57 -7.35 2.06
C PHE A 103 7.47 -6.65 0.69
N ALA A 104 6.53 -7.04 -0.15
CA ALA A 104 6.31 -6.44 -1.47
C ALA A 104 6.04 -4.94 -1.36
N LYS A 105 5.21 -4.52 -0.40
CA LYS A 105 4.91 -3.10 -0.17
C LYS A 105 6.16 -2.30 0.21
N ARG A 106 6.99 -2.81 1.12
CA ARG A 106 8.26 -2.16 1.50
C ARG A 106 9.21 -2.07 0.31
N PHE A 107 9.35 -3.16 -0.43
CA PHE A 107 10.19 -3.20 -1.63
C PHE A 107 9.76 -2.18 -2.69
N LEU A 108 8.46 -2.07 -2.97
CA LEU A 108 7.91 -1.06 -3.86
C LEU A 108 8.25 0.37 -3.39
N GLY A 109 8.16 0.63 -2.09
CA GLY A 109 8.54 1.92 -1.51
C GLY A 109 10.00 2.27 -1.78
N VAL A 110 10.91 1.31 -1.63
CA VAL A 110 12.33 1.49 -1.96
C VAL A 110 12.53 1.74 -3.46
N CYS A 111 11.87 0.97 -4.32
CA CYS A 111 11.95 1.15 -5.76
C CYS A 111 11.48 2.54 -6.19
N ARG A 112 10.39 3.03 -5.65
CA ARG A 112 9.90 4.39 -5.90
C ARG A 112 10.87 5.46 -5.42
N ALA A 113 11.37 5.35 -4.19
CA ALA A 113 12.35 6.29 -3.68
C ALA A 113 13.60 6.36 -4.57
N ALA A 114 14.04 5.22 -5.13
CA ALA A 114 15.16 5.18 -6.07
C ALA A 114 14.83 5.89 -7.40
N THR A 115 13.62 5.72 -7.93
CA THR A 115 13.18 6.36 -9.17
C THR A 115 12.86 7.85 -9.00
N GLU A 116 12.26 8.26 -7.89
CA GLU A 116 11.97 9.67 -7.58
C GLU A 116 13.23 10.52 -7.42
N GLN A 117 14.30 9.93 -6.89
CA GLN A 117 15.60 10.60 -6.74
C GLN A 117 16.47 10.49 -8.01
N MET A 118 15.95 9.87 -9.05
CA MET A 118 16.67 9.72 -10.32
C MET A 118 16.86 11.08 -11.01
N GLY A 119 18.11 11.41 -11.34
CA GLY A 119 18.43 12.62 -12.05
C GLY A 119 18.00 12.59 -13.53
N LYS A 120 18.17 13.73 -14.24
CA LYS A 120 17.89 13.83 -15.70
C LYS A 120 18.72 12.88 -16.57
N ASP A 121 19.78 12.36 -16.03
CA ASP A 121 20.71 11.39 -16.63
C ASP A 121 20.26 9.92 -16.42
N LEU A 122 19.05 9.69 -15.92
CA LEU A 122 18.44 8.37 -15.66
C LEU A 122 19.26 7.48 -14.70
N LYS A 123 20.13 8.08 -13.88
CA LYS A 123 20.90 7.34 -12.87
C LYS A 123 20.11 7.26 -11.58
N LEU A 124 19.93 6.03 -11.08
CA LEU A 124 19.30 5.78 -9.78
C LEU A 124 20.14 6.33 -8.63
N ALA A 125 19.49 6.98 -7.68
CA ALA A 125 20.13 7.41 -6.44
C ALA A 125 20.22 6.24 -5.45
N GLN A 126 21.27 6.26 -4.62
CA GLN A 126 21.39 5.28 -3.54
C GLN A 126 20.33 5.55 -2.46
N VAL A 127 19.48 4.57 -2.20
CA VAL A 127 18.47 4.63 -1.15
C VAL A 127 19.02 4.03 0.14
N LYS A 128 19.14 4.85 1.18
CA LYS A 128 19.48 4.36 2.53
C LYS A 128 18.23 3.81 3.21
N GLU A 129 18.41 2.76 4.00
CA GLU A 129 17.31 2.04 4.68
C GLU A 129 16.47 2.94 5.64
N GLU A 130 17.03 4.07 6.08
CA GLU A 130 16.34 5.03 6.97
C GLU A 130 15.16 5.79 6.34
N ALA A 131 15.01 5.74 5.00
CA ALA A 131 13.94 6.46 4.30
C ALA A 131 12.63 5.66 4.17
N VAL A 132 12.62 4.39 4.57
CA VAL A 132 11.40 3.56 4.54
C VAL A 132 10.85 3.45 5.95
N PRO A 133 9.67 4.01 6.26
CA PRO A 133 9.09 3.79 7.57
C PRO A 133 8.83 2.30 7.75
N THR A 134 9.62 1.68 8.60
CA THR A 134 9.42 0.30 9.05
C THR A 134 8.05 0.27 9.73
N PRO A 135 7.06 -0.48 9.22
CA PRO A 135 5.92 -0.76 10.07
C PRO A 135 6.46 -1.61 11.22
N ALA A 136 6.44 -1.05 12.41
CA ALA A 136 6.67 -1.81 13.63
C ALA A 136 5.82 -3.09 13.57
N PRO A 137 6.33 -4.25 14.08
CA PRO A 137 5.52 -5.44 14.16
C PRO A 137 4.21 -5.04 14.82
N ALA A 138 3.10 -5.34 14.15
CA ALA A 138 1.79 -5.02 14.65
C ALA A 138 1.63 -5.68 16.03
N ALA A 139 1.98 -4.93 17.06
CA ALA A 139 1.41 -5.18 18.36
C ALA A 139 -0.10 -5.08 18.15
N VAL A 140 -0.80 -6.14 18.45
CA VAL A 140 -2.26 -6.16 18.56
C VAL A 140 -2.62 -4.88 19.31
N PRO A 141 -3.37 -3.94 18.74
CA PRO A 141 -3.70 -2.74 19.47
C PRO A 141 -4.52 -3.15 20.66
N ALA A 142 -3.92 -3.05 21.86
CA ALA A 142 -4.69 -2.90 23.06
C ALA A 142 -5.65 -1.74 22.81
N ALA A 143 -6.92 -1.96 23.08
CA ALA A 143 -7.98 -0.98 22.93
C ALA A 143 -7.50 0.39 23.39
N PRO A 144 -7.58 1.44 22.56
CA PRO A 144 -7.22 2.77 23.01
C PRO A 144 -8.15 3.17 24.15
N ALA A 145 -7.54 3.56 25.27
CA ALA A 145 -8.25 4.23 26.35
C ALA A 145 -8.98 5.45 25.76
N PRO A 146 -10.17 5.78 26.26
CA PRO A 146 -10.98 6.85 25.70
C PRO A 146 -10.28 8.20 25.89
N VAL A 147 -9.73 8.75 24.81
CA VAL A 147 -9.40 10.17 24.77
C VAL A 147 -10.71 10.93 24.69
N ALA A 148 -10.89 11.86 25.62
CA ALA A 148 -12.07 12.67 25.80
C ALA A 148 -12.57 13.27 24.47
N ALA A 149 -13.81 12.97 24.14
CA ALA A 149 -14.48 13.37 22.91
C ALA A 149 -14.70 14.90 22.88
N ALA A 150 -13.90 15.58 22.09
CA ALA A 150 -14.43 16.70 21.33
C ALA A 150 -15.30 16.05 20.23
N GLN A 151 -16.62 16.26 20.28
CA GLN A 151 -17.56 15.62 19.36
C GLN A 151 -17.30 16.15 17.94
N ALA A 152 -16.61 15.33 17.11
CA ALA A 152 -16.48 15.63 15.71
C ALA A 152 -17.88 15.72 15.07
N PRO A 153 -18.15 16.71 14.20
CA PRO A 153 -19.42 16.79 13.51
C PRO A 153 -19.68 15.50 12.72
N VAL A 154 -20.91 15.00 12.82
CA VAL A 154 -21.32 13.76 12.13
C VAL A 154 -21.84 14.12 10.74
N TYR A 155 -21.36 13.42 9.72
CA TYR A 155 -21.82 13.52 8.35
C TYR A 155 -22.41 12.18 7.89
N ASP A 156 -23.72 12.09 7.87
CA ASP A 156 -24.46 10.86 7.53
C ASP A 156 -24.58 10.73 6.00
N LEU A 157 -23.92 9.74 5.45
CA LEU A 157 -23.92 9.38 4.03
C LEU A 157 -24.48 7.96 3.77
N ARG A 158 -25.21 7.41 4.73
CA ARG A 158 -25.90 6.13 4.53
C ARG A 158 -26.92 6.25 3.40
N GLY A 159 -27.03 5.22 2.58
CA GLY A 159 -27.88 5.21 1.37
C GLY A 159 -27.32 6.00 0.19
N VAL A 160 -26.14 6.60 0.31
CA VAL A 160 -25.48 7.31 -0.80
C VAL A 160 -24.57 6.32 -1.53
N ALA A 161 -24.85 6.11 -2.82
CA ALA A 161 -24.06 5.21 -3.65
C ALA A 161 -22.66 5.75 -3.96
N CYS A 162 -21.70 4.83 -4.12
CA CYS A 162 -20.38 5.15 -4.66
C CYS A 162 -20.49 5.60 -6.14
N PRO A 163 -19.77 6.65 -6.61
CA PRO A 163 -18.72 7.40 -5.93
C PRO A 163 -19.18 8.65 -5.16
N MET A 164 -20.48 8.93 -5.09
CA MET A 164 -21.01 10.19 -4.55
C MET A 164 -20.71 10.37 -3.04
N ASN A 165 -20.64 9.29 -2.27
CA ASN A 165 -20.24 9.32 -0.87
C ASN A 165 -18.81 9.85 -0.66
N TYR A 166 -17.86 9.43 -1.47
CA TYR A 166 -16.49 9.96 -1.46
C TYR A 166 -16.47 11.46 -1.85
N VAL A 167 -17.12 11.81 -2.96
CA VAL A 167 -17.15 13.20 -3.45
C VAL A 167 -17.73 14.14 -2.40
N LYS A 168 -18.84 13.75 -1.76
CA LYS A 168 -19.47 14.54 -0.69
C LYS A 168 -18.57 14.67 0.54
N THR A 169 -17.90 13.60 0.93
CA THR A 169 -16.95 13.64 2.06
C THR A 169 -15.79 14.57 1.76
N LYS A 170 -15.21 14.49 0.56
CA LYS A 170 -14.12 15.36 0.12
C LYS A 170 -14.52 16.82 0.14
N LEU A 171 -15.64 17.17 -0.48
CA LEU A 171 -16.16 18.54 -0.47
C LEU A 171 -16.39 19.06 0.96
N LYS A 172 -16.88 18.20 1.87
CA LYS A 172 -17.07 18.59 3.26
C LYS A 172 -15.75 18.87 3.96
N LEU A 173 -14.74 18.04 3.73
CA LEU A 173 -13.38 18.24 4.27
C LEU A 173 -12.72 19.49 3.69
N GLU A 174 -12.93 19.82 2.42
CA GLU A 174 -12.40 21.06 1.81
C GLU A 174 -12.92 22.33 2.50
N MET A 175 -14.14 22.28 3.06
CA MET A 175 -14.78 23.38 3.78
C MET A 175 -14.36 23.45 5.26
N MET A 176 -13.54 22.53 5.76
CA MET A 176 -13.08 22.46 7.15
C MET A 176 -11.65 22.99 7.25
N ASP A 177 -11.23 23.34 8.46
CA ASP A 177 -9.86 23.78 8.72
C ASP A 177 -8.91 22.57 8.91
N ASN A 178 -7.62 22.80 8.65
CA ASN A 178 -6.60 21.78 8.81
C ASN A 178 -6.51 21.30 10.28
N GLY A 179 -6.55 19.99 10.48
CA GLY A 179 -6.59 19.35 11.81
C GLY A 179 -8.00 19.15 12.38
N GLU A 180 -9.05 19.66 11.74
CA GLU A 180 -10.41 19.38 12.14
C GLU A 180 -10.79 17.93 11.82
N GLN A 181 -11.68 17.37 12.64
CA GLN A 181 -12.13 15.99 12.54
C GLN A 181 -13.58 15.92 12.09
N LEU A 182 -13.88 14.94 11.22
CA LEU A 182 -15.22 14.65 10.69
C LEU A 182 -15.55 13.18 10.91
N GLU A 183 -16.66 12.88 11.57
CA GLU A 183 -17.20 11.53 11.64
C GLU A 183 -18.14 11.31 10.45
N VAL A 184 -17.88 10.34 9.60
CA VAL A 184 -18.68 10.02 8.41
C VAL A 184 -19.30 8.64 8.57
N TRP A 185 -20.61 8.57 8.35
CA TRP A 185 -21.35 7.32 8.39
C TRP A 185 -21.59 6.78 6.98
N LEU A 186 -21.29 5.50 6.78
CA LEU A 186 -21.30 4.85 5.47
C LEU A 186 -22.01 3.50 5.56
N ASP A 187 -22.55 3.03 4.43
CA ASP A 187 -23.07 1.68 4.33
C ASP A 187 -21.96 0.64 4.28
N ALA A 188 -22.30 -0.59 4.70
CA ALA A 188 -21.44 -1.74 4.50
C ALA A 188 -21.18 -2.01 3.01
N GLY A 189 -20.05 -2.63 2.71
CA GLY A 189 -19.68 -3.01 1.34
C GLY A 189 -18.71 -2.05 0.68
N GLU A 190 -19.01 -1.54 -0.51
CA GLU A 190 -18.13 -0.66 -1.28
C GLU A 190 -17.84 0.69 -0.59
N PRO A 191 -18.82 1.39 0.00
CA PRO A 191 -18.59 2.68 0.62
C PRO A 191 -17.51 2.65 1.70
N ILE A 192 -17.63 1.75 2.68
CA ILE A 192 -16.65 1.66 3.78
C ILE A 192 -15.27 1.19 3.33
N ARG A 193 -15.16 0.54 2.18
CA ARG A 193 -13.87 0.13 1.62
C ARG A 193 -13.20 1.23 0.83
N ASN A 194 -13.97 1.92 -0.01
CA ASN A 194 -13.43 2.87 -0.99
C ASN A 194 -13.21 4.26 -0.40
N VAL A 195 -14.14 4.75 0.43
CA VAL A 195 -14.05 6.13 0.96
C VAL A 195 -12.82 6.33 1.84
N PRO A 196 -12.52 5.49 2.85
CA PRO A 196 -11.32 5.67 3.66
C PRO A 196 -10.02 5.58 2.85
N MET A 197 -9.99 4.68 1.86
CA MET A 197 -8.82 4.50 1.01
C MET A 197 -8.59 5.73 0.13
N SER A 198 -9.63 6.27 -0.49
CA SER A 198 -9.54 7.46 -1.32
C SER A 198 -9.12 8.69 -0.51
N LEU A 199 -9.67 8.85 0.70
CA LEU A 199 -9.30 9.96 1.59
C LEU A 199 -7.84 9.87 2.08
N ARG A 200 -7.33 8.66 2.32
CA ARG A 200 -5.90 8.46 2.62
C ARG A 200 -5.01 8.82 1.43
N ASN A 201 -5.45 8.50 0.21
CA ASN A 201 -4.73 8.88 -1.02
C ASN A 201 -4.73 10.40 -1.24
N ASP A 202 -5.78 11.10 -0.82
CA ASP A 202 -5.84 12.56 -0.83
C ASP A 202 -5.01 13.23 0.30
N GLY A 203 -4.34 12.42 1.13
CA GLY A 203 -3.47 12.91 2.20
C GLY A 203 -4.16 13.07 3.57
N HIS A 204 -5.47 12.83 3.67
CA HIS A 204 -6.18 12.92 4.94
C HIS A 204 -5.90 11.73 5.86
N LYS A 205 -5.98 11.93 7.18
CA LYS A 205 -5.78 10.86 8.16
C LYS A 205 -7.11 10.24 8.58
N ILE A 206 -7.19 8.91 8.53
CA ILE A 206 -8.30 8.16 9.12
C ILE A 206 -7.88 7.76 10.53
N LEU A 207 -8.51 8.37 11.53
CA LEU A 207 -8.20 8.18 12.95
C LEU A 207 -8.87 6.94 13.53
N ALA A 208 -10.08 6.64 13.08
CA ALA A 208 -10.83 5.46 13.50
C ALA A 208 -11.76 4.97 12.37
N GLU A 209 -11.99 3.68 12.31
CA GLU A 209 -13.04 3.08 11.49
C GLU A 209 -13.62 1.87 12.24
N GLY A 210 -14.94 1.71 12.17
CA GLY A 210 -15.60 0.61 12.87
C GLY A 210 -17.10 0.55 12.57
N PRO A 211 -17.76 -0.53 12.98
CA PRO A 211 -19.20 -0.66 12.82
C PRO A 211 -19.92 0.39 13.68
N LEU A 212 -20.99 0.95 13.15
CA LEU A 212 -21.88 1.85 13.87
C LEU A 212 -22.84 1.07 14.78
N GLU A 213 -23.17 -0.15 14.38
CA GLU A 213 -24.14 -1.03 15.04
C GLU A 213 -23.57 -2.46 15.14
N PRO A 214 -24.00 -3.28 16.13
CA PRO A 214 -23.54 -4.67 16.28
C PRO A 214 -23.78 -5.55 15.05
N GLU A 215 -24.81 -5.23 14.26
CA GLU A 215 -25.16 -5.97 13.04
C GLU A 215 -24.28 -5.59 11.82
N ALA A 216 -23.36 -4.64 11.97
CA ALA A 216 -22.41 -4.20 10.94
C ALA A 216 -23.04 -3.85 9.57
N LYS A 217 -24.29 -3.32 9.57
CA LYS A 217 -24.94 -2.80 8.36
C LYS A 217 -24.42 -1.43 7.94
N HIS A 218 -24.01 -0.65 8.96
CA HIS A 218 -23.45 0.68 8.77
C HIS A 218 -22.14 0.80 9.52
N PHE A 219 -21.28 1.65 9.01
CA PHE A 219 -19.94 1.89 9.52
C PHE A 219 -19.72 3.38 9.73
N LYS A 220 -18.83 3.72 10.63
CA LYS A 220 -18.34 5.07 10.82
C LYS A 220 -16.85 5.15 10.61
N ILE A 221 -16.40 6.24 10.05
CA ILE A 221 -14.99 6.61 9.97
C ILE A 221 -14.81 7.97 10.61
N LEU A 222 -13.71 8.15 11.33
CA LEU A 222 -13.28 9.44 11.85
C LEU A 222 -12.09 9.91 11.02
N VAL A 223 -12.28 11.02 10.32
CA VAL A 223 -11.29 11.59 9.40
C VAL A 223 -10.76 12.89 9.98
N GLU A 224 -9.45 13.07 10.01
CA GLU A 224 -8.79 14.35 10.28
C GLU A 224 -8.36 14.98 8.96
N LYS A 225 -8.78 16.23 8.73
CA LYS A 225 -8.33 16.98 7.55
C LYS A 225 -6.84 17.26 7.69
N VAL A 226 -6.10 16.92 6.65
CA VAL A 226 -4.72 17.34 6.46
C VAL A 226 -4.67 18.09 5.12
N GLU A 227 -4.07 19.26 5.14
CA GLU A 227 -3.82 20.03 3.92
C GLU A 227 -2.62 19.39 3.21
N GLY A 228 -2.82 18.96 1.96
CA GLY A 228 -1.78 18.40 1.10
C GLY A 228 -1.03 19.48 0.34
#